data_660c69ee7449737bd534f3f693cb0a3e
#
_entry.id   660c69ee7449737bd534f3f693cb0a3e
#
_cell.length_a   1.000
_cell.length_b   1.000
_cell.length_c   1.000
_cell.angle_alpha   90.00
_cell.angle_beta   90.00
_cell.angle_gamma   90.00
#
_symmetry.space_group_name_H-M   'P 1'
#
loop_
_entity.id
_entity.type
_entity.pdbx_description
1 polymer ?
#
loop_
_entity_poly.entity_id
_entity_poly.type
_entity_poly.pdbx_seq_one_letter_code
_entity_poly.pdbx_strand_id
1 'polypeptide(L)'
;EYKWSQKHLKLDLNLEELDILADEALLKQVWINLLDNGIKFSPEFGKLSVSLHTKDGTCIVKVQDHGPGMDQATSDLIFTKFYQGDTSHQSEGNGLGLALVKKIIELHRGTVTVESNTGKGSTFIVVLPL
;
A
#
# COMPACT_ATOMS: atom_id res chain seq x y z
N GLU A 1 -17.40 -7.22 -8.22
CA GLU A 1 -16.85 -6.10 -8.98
C GLU A 1 -15.69 -5.46 -8.25
N TYR A 2 -14.55 -5.36 -8.88
CA TYR A 2 -13.38 -4.77 -8.25
C TYR A 2 -13.26 -3.29 -8.58
N LYS A 3 -12.77 -2.52 -7.62
CA LYS A 3 -12.65 -1.06 -7.78
C LYS A 3 -11.74 -0.67 -8.93
N TRP A 4 -10.68 -1.44 -9.18
CA TRP A 4 -9.75 -1.13 -10.25
C TRP A 4 -10.42 -1.22 -11.63
N SER A 5 -11.39 -2.13 -11.81
CA SER A 5 -12.07 -2.22 -13.10
C SER A 5 -13.02 -1.05 -13.31
N GLN A 6 -13.55 -0.46 -12.24
CA GLN A 6 -14.39 0.73 -12.34
C GLN A 6 -13.60 1.95 -12.79
N LYS A 7 -12.32 2.01 -12.47
CA LYS A 7 -11.45 3.12 -12.87
C LYS A 7 -10.69 2.83 -14.16
N HIS A 8 -10.85 1.65 -14.72
CA HIS A 8 -10.10 1.25 -15.92
C HIS A 8 -8.58 1.31 -15.68
N LEU A 9 -8.15 0.88 -14.51
CA LEU A 9 -6.73 0.91 -14.17
C LEU A 9 -5.97 -0.19 -14.88
N LYS A 10 -4.76 0.11 -15.27
CA LYS A 10 -3.82 -0.88 -15.75
C LYS A 10 -3.07 -1.45 -14.56
N LEU A 11 -3.06 -2.78 -14.44
CA LEU A 11 -2.29 -3.47 -13.40
C LEU A 11 -0.97 -3.94 -13.99
N ASP A 12 0.12 -3.60 -13.31
CA ASP A 12 1.46 -4.03 -13.66
C ASP A 12 1.99 -4.87 -12.52
N LEU A 13 2.08 -6.19 -12.72
CA LEU A 13 2.45 -7.13 -11.68
C LEU A 13 3.81 -7.74 -11.99
N ASN A 14 4.72 -7.68 -11.03
CA ASN A 14 6.03 -8.29 -11.14
C ASN A 14 6.30 -9.05 -9.83
N LEU A 15 5.90 -10.32 -9.81
CA LEU A 15 5.86 -11.09 -8.58
C LEU A 15 6.77 -12.30 -8.67
N GLU A 16 7.63 -12.49 -7.67
CA GLU A 16 8.36 -13.73 -7.47
C GLU A 16 7.51 -14.69 -6.68
N GLU A 17 7.63 -15.96 -6.99
CA GLU A 17 6.99 -16.99 -6.19
C GLU A 17 7.77 -17.17 -4.89
N LEU A 18 7.06 -17.18 -3.76
CA LEU A 18 7.70 -17.16 -2.47
C LEU A 18 6.77 -17.72 -1.40
N ASP A 19 7.33 -18.60 -0.54
CA ASP A 19 6.65 -19.06 0.65
C ASP A 19 7.31 -18.45 1.87
N ILE A 20 6.51 -17.85 2.75
CA ILE A 20 7.03 -17.31 4.00
C ILE A 20 6.20 -17.84 5.17
N LEU A 21 6.82 -17.89 6.33
CA LEU A 21 6.13 -18.29 7.55
C LEU A 21 5.46 -17.06 8.15
N ALA A 22 4.14 -17.00 8.04
CA ALA A 22 3.41 -15.81 8.44
C ALA A 22 1.94 -16.14 8.71
N ASP A 23 1.23 -15.21 9.33
CA ASP A 23 -0.22 -15.34 9.51
C ASP A 23 -0.90 -14.94 8.20
N GLU A 24 -1.44 -15.94 7.51
CA GLU A 24 -2.03 -15.74 6.21
C GLU A 24 -3.18 -14.74 6.24
N ALA A 25 -4.06 -14.84 7.22
CA ALA A 25 -5.23 -13.97 7.31
C ALA A 25 -4.81 -12.52 7.56
N LEU A 26 -3.83 -12.31 8.43
CA LEU A 26 -3.35 -10.96 8.72
C LEU A 26 -2.63 -10.34 7.52
N LEU A 27 -1.76 -11.11 6.87
CA LEU A 27 -1.08 -10.58 5.68
C LEU A 27 -2.03 -10.30 4.54
N LYS A 28 -3.06 -11.12 4.37
CA LYS A 28 -4.09 -10.86 3.38
C LYS A 28 -4.74 -9.50 3.62
N GLN A 29 -4.99 -9.17 4.87
CA GLN A 29 -5.56 -7.87 5.23
C GLN A 29 -4.62 -6.72 4.84
N VAL A 30 -3.31 -6.93 5.02
CA VAL A 30 -2.31 -5.93 4.59
C VAL A 30 -2.43 -5.68 3.09
N TRP A 31 -2.43 -6.74 2.30
CA TRP A 31 -2.47 -6.60 0.83
C TRP A 31 -3.75 -5.94 0.38
N ILE A 32 -4.88 -6.32 0.95
CA ILE A 32 -6.17 -5.71 0.61
C ILE A 32 -6.14 -4.22 0.90
N ASN A 33 -5.64 -3.84 2.08
CA ASN A 33 -5.62 -2.43 2.47
C ASN A 33 -4.69 -1.59 1.59
N LEU A 34 -3.51 -2.13 1.25
CA LEU A 34 -2.58 -1.42 0.39
C LEU A 34 -3.12 -1.30 -1.04
N LEU A 35 -3.73 -2.35 -1.56
CA LEU A 35 -4.29 -2.32 -2.91
C LEU A 35 -5.50 -1.38 -2.97
N ASP A 36 -6.38 -1.43 -1.99
CA ASP A 36 -7.52 -0.51 -1.94
C ASP A 36 -7.07 0.94 -1.89
N ASN A 37 -6.02 1.21 -1.11
CA ASN A 37 -5.47 2.56 -1.01
C ASN A 37 -4.90 3.00 -2.36
N GLY A 38 -4.16 2.12 -3.04
CA GLY A 38 -3.62 2.43 -4.36
C GLY A 38 -4.70 2.69 -5.40
N ILE A 39 -5.77 1.89 -5.37
CA ILE A 39 -6.90 2.08 -6.28
C ILE A 39 -7.59 3.41 -5.99
N LYS A 40 -7.80 3.71 -4.70
CA LYS A 40 -8.49 4.93 -4.27
C LYS A 40 -7.80 6.18 -4.80
N PHE A 41 -6.48 6.22 -4.75
CA PHE A 41 -5.71 7.40 -5.13
C PHE A 41 -5.25 7.41 -6.58
N SER A 42 -5.45 6.34 -7.32
CA SER A 42 -5.10 6.31 -8.74
C SER A 42 -6.13 7.08 -9.56
N PRO A 43 -5.70 7.84 -10.57
CA PRO A 43 -6.66 8.46 -11.49
C PRO A 43 -7.29 7.43 -12.40
N GLU A 44 -8.42 7.79 -13.01
CA GLU A 44 -9.03 6.93 -14.02
C GLU A 44 -8.04 6.71 -15.17
N PHE A 45 -7.99 5.49 -15.68
CA PHE A 45 -7.01 5.06 -16.68
C PHE A 45 -5.57 5.14 -16.21
N GLY A 46 -5.36 5.25 -14.90
CA GLY A 46 -4.03 5.24 -14.32
C GLY A 46 -3.43 3.85 -14.27
N LYS A 47 -2.29 3.75 -13.59
CA LYS A 47 -1.54 2.50 -13.47
C LYS A 47 -1.28 2.20 -12.01
N LEU A 48 -1.45 0.95 -11.63
CA LEU A 48 -1.12 0.46 -10.30
C LEU A 48 -0.10 -0.66 -10.47
N SER A 49 1.07 -0.48 -9.88
CA SER A 49 2.17 -1.44 -10.00
C SER A 49 2.37 -2.16 -8.67
N VAL A 50 2.49 -3.48 -8.72
CA VAL A 50 2.77 -4.31 -7.55
C VAL A 50 3.95 -5.19 -7.86
N SER A 51 4.95 -5.18 -6.98
CA SER A 51 6.11 -6.04 -7.15
C SER A 51 6.43 -6.78 -5.85
N LEU A 52 6.98 -7.97 -5.98
CA LEU A 52 7.43 -8.78 -4.86
C LEU A 52 8.78 -9.40 -5.23
N HIS A 53 9.81 -9.08 -4.47
CA HIS A 53 11.17 -9.57 -4.69
C HIS A 53 11.78 -10.03 -3.39
N THR A 54 12.76 -10.92 -3.50
CA THR A 54 13.57 -11.31 -2.34
C THR A 54 14.95 -10.69 -2.46
N LYS A 55 15.50 -10.28 -1.32
CA LYS A 55 16.85 -9.71 -1.26
C LYS A 55 17.38 -9.85 0.15
N ASP A 56 18.58 -10.41 0.29
CA ASP A 56 19.31 -10.44 1.57
C ASP A 56 18.49 -11.00 2.74
N GLY A 57 17.76 -12.08 2.49
CA GLY A 57 16.98 -12.73 3.53
C GLY A 57 15.67 -12.01 3.86
N THR A 58 15.23 -11.09 3.00
CA THR A 58 13.97 -10.39 3.17
C THR A 58 13.11 -10.51 1.92
N CYS A 59 11.82 -10.33 2.13
CA CYS A 59 10.83 -10.18 1.07
C CYS A 59 10.46 -8.71 1.00
N ILE A 60 10.53 -8.12 -0.18
CA ILE A 60 10.20 -6.71 -0.39
C ILE A 60 8.99 -6.62 -1.32
N VAL A 61 7.91 -6.03 -0.82
CA VAL A 61 6.69 -5.81 -1.61
C VAL A 61 6.50 -4.32 -1.81
N LYS A 62 6.29 -3.90 -3.05
CA LYS A 62 6.03 -2.49 -3.36
C LYS A 62 4.69 -2.38 -4.07
N VAL A 63 3.88 -1.43 -3.62
CA VAL A 63 2.62 -1.07 -4.25
C VAL A 63 2.73 0.40 -4.63
N GLN A 64 2.74 0.68 -5.92
CA GLN A 64 2.94 2.01 -6.45
C GLN A 64 1.73 2.49 -7.23
N ASP A 65 1.20 3.65 -6.85
CA ASP A 65 0.18 4.33 -7.63
C ASP A 65 0.79 5.56 -8.31
N HIS A 66 0.09 6.09 -9.30
CA HIS A 66 0.49 7.28 -10.04
C HIS A 66 -0.50 8.41 -9.81
N GLY A 67 -0.99 8.51 -8.56
CA GLY A 67 -1.93 9.54 -8.16
C GLY A 67 -1.25 10.86 -7.84
N PRO A 68 -1.93 11.69 -7.04
CA PRO A 68 -1.40 13.02 -6.74
C PRO A 68 -0.19 13.03 -5.82
N GLY A 69 0.07 11.93 -5.13
CA GLY A 69 1.16 11.89 -4.17
C GLY A 69 0.83 12.65 -2.89
N MET A 70 1.84 12.75 -2.03
CA MET A 70 1.70 13.40 -0.73
C MET A 70 2.93 14.25 -0.46
N ASP A 71 2.75 15.35 0.28
CA ASP A 71 3.89 16.08 0.81
C ASP A 71 4.48 15.33 2.01
N GLN A 72 5.63 15.78 2.49
CA GLN A 72 6.33 15.11 3.57
C GLN A 72 5.51 15.10 4.86
N ALA A 73 4.82 16.18 5.16
CA ALA A 73 4.02 16.25 6.38
C ALA A 73 2.90 15.21 6.37
N THR A 74 2.26 15.01 5.22
CA THR A 74 1.23 13.98 5.07
C THR A 74 1.83 12.59 5.15
N SER A 75 2.94 12.35 4.46
CA SER A 75 3.62 11.05 4.50
C SER A 75 4.00 10.67 5.92
N ASP A 76 4.45 11.62 6.72
CA ASP A 76 4.85 11.35 8.11
C ASP A 76 3.68 10.88 8.97
N LEU A 77 2.46 11.22 8.60
CA LEU A 77 1.28 10.92 9.39
C LEU A 77 0.40 9.81 8.81
N ILE A 78 0.72 9.32 7.62
CA ILE A 78 -0.20 8.46 6.88
C ILE A 78 -0.52 7.14 7.60
N PHE A 79 0.37 6.66 8.45
CA PHE A 79 0.14 5.44 9.22
C PHE A 79 -0.47 5.70 10.59
N THR A 80 -0.79 6.96 10.89
CA THR A 80 -1.39 7.32 12.15
C THR A 80 -2.86 6.90 12.16
N LYS A 81 -3.28 6.31 13.28
CA LYS A 81 -4.65 5.86 13.44
C LYS A 81 -5.63 7.02 13.24
N PHE A 82 -6.68 6.79 12.47
CA PHE A 82 -7.72 7.76 12.13
C PHE A 82 -7.26 8.91 11.22
N TYR A 83 -6.02 8.91 10.76
CA TYR A 83 -5.59 9.95 9.83
C TYR A 83 -6.10 9.63 8.42
N GLN A 84 -6.77 10.57 7.79
CA GLN A 84 -7.29 10.40 6.44
C GLN A 84 -6.73 11.42 5.45
N GLY A 85 -5.84 12.31 5.90
CA GLY A 85 -5.28 13.33 5.04
C GLY A 85 -6.31 14.34 4.59
N ASP A 86 -6.53 14.42 3.29
CA ASP A 86 -7.50 15.36 2.71
C ASP A 86 -8.91 14.92 3.07
N THR A 87 -9.71 15.86 3.58
CA THR A 87 -11.08 15.60 3.98
C THR A 87 -11.97 15.15 2.84
N SER A 88 -11.63 15.46 1.62
CA SER A 88 -12.41 15.06 0.45
C SER A 88 -12.47 13.53 0.29
N HIS A 89 -11.64 12.80 0.97
CA HIS A 89 -11.57 11.35 0.85
C HIS A 89 -12.20 10.61 2.01
N GLN A 90 -12.89 11.28 2.88
CA GLN A 90 -13.42 10.68 4.10
C GLN A 90 -14.52 9.66 3.86
N SER A 91 -15.13 9.66 2.69
CA SER A 91 -16.14 8.69 2.37
C SER A 91 -15.60 7.26 2.27
N GLU A 92 -14.31 7.10 2.18
CA GLU A 92 -13.66 5.81 1.96
C GLU A 92 -12.89 5.36 3.19
N GLY A 93 -13.62 4.80 4.14
CA GLY A 93 -12.98 4.28 5.34
C GLY A 93 -12.82 5.33 6.42
N ASN A 94 -12.18 4.94 7.49
CA ASN A 94 -12.12 5.71 8.72
C ASN A 94 -10.70 6.01 9.20
N GLY A 95 -9.71 5.88 8.33
CA GLY A 95 -8.32 6.15 8.69
C GLY A 95 -7.64 5.04 9.47
N LEU A 96 -8.23 3.85 9.51
CA LEU A 96 -7.64 2.72 10.25
C LEU A 96 -6.85 1.77 9.36
N GLY A 97 -7.08 1.79 8.04
CA GLY A 97 -6.50 0.81 7.14
C GLY A 97 -4.99 0.78 7.15
N LEU A 98 -4.35 1.93 7.01
CA LEU A 98 -2.88 2.00 6.98
C LEU A 98 -2.28 1.80 8.37
N ALA A 99 -2.94 2.27 9.43
CA ALA A 99 -2.48 2.00 10.79
C ALA A 99 -2.51 0.51 11.07
N LEU A 100 -3.54 -0.19 10.60
CA LEU A 100 -3.63 -1.64 10.74
C LEU A 100 -2.52 -2.34 9.97
N VAL A 101 -2.22 -1.88 8.74
CA VAL A 101 -1.12 -2.42 7.96
C VAL A 101 0.18 -2.35 8.75
N LYS A 102 0.48 -1.19 9.31
CA LYS A 102 1.71 -1.01 10.09
C LYS A 102 1.76 -1.96 11.26
N LYS A 103 0.64 -2.08 12.00
CA LYS A 103 0.56 -2.97 13.15
C LYS A 103 0.82 -4.42 12.77
N ILE A 104 0.20 -4.89 11.71
CA ILE A 104 0.34 -6.28 11.26
C ILE A 104 1.79 -6.54 10.83
N ILE A 105 2.37 -5.64 10.06
CA ILE A 105 3.72 -5.81 9.57
C ILE A 105 4.72 -5.81 10.73
N GLU A 106 4.51 -4.96 11.74
CA GLU A 106 5.36 -4.95 12.93
C GLU A 106 5.23 -6.26 13.71
N LEU A 107 4.04 -6.85 13.77
CA LEU A 107 3.86 -8.17 14.40
C LEU A 107 4.66 -9.25 13.68
N HIS A 108 4.93 -9.06 12.39
CA HIS A 108 5.74 -10.00 11.60
C HIS A 108 7.21 -9.59 11.57
N ARG A 109 7.61 -8.65 12.42
CA ARG A 109 9.00 -8.14 12.52
C ARG A 109 9.47 -7.47 11.24
N GLY A 110 8.54 -6.94 10.48
CA GLY A 110 8.84 -6.22 9.26
C GLY A 110 8.67 -4.73 9.43
N THR A 111 8.83 -4.02 8.31
CA THR A 111 8.63 -2.58 8.26
C THR A 111 7.74 -2.23 7.08
N VAL A 112 7.02 -1.13 7.22
CA VAL A 112 6.27 -0.54 6.11
C VAL A 112 6.61 0.95 6.07
N THR A 113 6.92 1.43 4.87
CA THR A 113 7.25 2.83 4.65
C THR A 113 6.55 3.31 3.40
N VAL A 114 6.55 4.62 3.19
CA VAL A 114 5.99 5.22 2.00
C VAL A 114 6.98 6.22 1.43
N GLU A 115 7.14 6.18 0.11
CA GLU A 115 7.87 7.19 -0.66
C GLU A 115 6.86 7.91 -1.53
N SER A 116 6.76 9.23 -1.38
CA SER A 116 5.76 9.97 -2.10
C SER A 116 6.23 11.41 -2.31
N ASN A 117 5.86 11.97 -3.45
CA ASN A 117 6.09 13.37 -3.74
C ASN A 117 4.85 13.92 -4.45
N THR A 118 4.50 15.14 -4.15
CA THR A 118 3.35 15.78 -4.76
C THR A 118 3.47 15.74 -6.28
N GLY A 119 2.44 15.25 -6.94
CA GLY A 119 2.38 15.14 -8.38
C GLY A 119 3.03 13.89 -8.96
N LYS A 120 3.63 13.02 -8.13
CA LYS A 120 4.38 11.86 -8.62
C LYS A 120 3.89 10.52 -8.11
N GLY A 121 2.77 10.51 -7.40
CA GLY A 121 2.21 9.28 -6.85
C GLY A 121 2.89 8.84 -5.57
N SER A 122 2.60 7.63 -5.16
CA SER A 122 3.07 7.08 -3.89
C SER A 122 3.48 5.63 -4.06
N THR A 123 4.54 5.24 -3.37
CA THR A 123 4.99 3.85 -3.33
C THR A 123 5.02 3.40 -1.87
N PHE A 124 4.23 2.40 -1.55
CA PHE A 124 4.26 1.76 -0.24
C PHE A 124 5.19 0.57 -0.30
N ILE A 125 6.10 0.48 0.64
CA ILE A 125 7.16 -0.52 0.66
C ILE A 125 7.05 -1.34 1.93
N VAL A 126 6.83 -2.64 1.78
CA VAL A 126 6.77 -3.58 2.90
C VAL A 126 7.99 -4.47 2.84
N VAL A 127 8.71 -4.58 3.94
CA VAL A 127 9.87 -5.47 4.07
C VAL A 127 9.57 -6.47 5.17
N LEU A 128 9.62 -7.75 4.83
CA LEU A 128 9.36 -8.84 5.78
C LEU A 128 10.57 -9.76 5.84
N PRO A 129 10.96 -10.20 7.04
CA PRO A 129 12.05 -11.20 7.16
C PRO A 129 11.57 -12.55 6.63
N LEU A 130 12.48 -13.28 6.04
CA LEU A 130 12.23 -14.63 5.56
C LEU A 130 12.62 -15.68 6.60
#